data_35a6ff70c22f6e6ade7cb5f22ae609e1
#
_entry.id   35a6ff70c22f6e6ade7cb5f22ae609e1
#
_cell.length_a   1.000
_cell.length_b   1.000
_cell.length_c   1.000
_cell.angle_alpha   90.00
_cell.angle_beta   90.00
_cell.angle_gamma   90.00
#
_symmetry.space_group_name_H-M   'P 1'
#
loop_
_entity.id
_entity.type
_entity.pdbx_description
1 polymer ?
#
loop_
_entity_poly.entity_id
_entity_poly.type
_entity_poly.pdbx_seq_one_letter_code
_entity_poly.pdbx_strand_id
1 'polypeptide(L)'
;MPRPHQPLLLQLLHGLTALLVPLAWLSGLVVYSQYDGRWGRLPFTLPGDWVDVHGSFGALLWPVALLFGVYAFGPGRWRLRQWGNALPLLALALALGSGKAMQEDWLREGQLHHLAYSLHLTAWLLLALAVAVHLVTLLRRGGWPLLLSMLKR
;
A
#
# COMPACT_ATOMS: atom_id res chain seq x y z
N MET A 1 21.33 -25.10 -0.72
CA MET A 1 21.53 -23.91 0.13
C MET A 1 20.40 -23.87 1.15
N PRO A 2 20.64 -23.72 2.46
CA PRO A 2 19.59 -23.59 3.44
C PRO A 2 18.77 -22.31 3.13
N ARG A 3 17.44 -22.43 3.19
CA ARG A 3 16.54 -21.31 2.94
C ARG A 3 16.72 -20.26 4.05
N PRO A 4 16.86 -18.97 3.73
CA PRO A 4 16.99 -17.95 4.75
C PRO A 4 15.70 -17.93 5.61
N HIS A 5 15.85 -18.25 6.89
CA HIS A 5 14.75 -18.20 7.84
C HIS A 5 14.39 -16.74 8.09
N GLN A 6 13.17 -16.35 7.75
CA GLN A 6 12.69 -14.98 7.98
C GLN A 6 12.16 -14.85 9.41
N PRO A 7 12.44 -13.74 10.11
CA PRO A 7 11.87 -13.52 11.44
C PRO A 7 10.34 -13.57 11.42
N LEU A 8 9.73 -14.22 12.40
CA LEU A 8 8.28 -14.38 12.49
C LEU A 8 7.54 -13.04 12.42
N LEU A 9 8.04 -12.04 13.14
CA LEU A 9 7.45 -10.70 13.12
C LEU A 9 7.41 -10.11 11.70
N LEU A 10 8.49 -10.26 10.93
CA LEU A 10 8.52 -9.82 9.54
C LEU A 10 7.48 -10.57 8.68
N GLN A 11 7.37 -11.89 8.85
CA GLN A 11 6.40 -12.68 8.11
C GLN A 11 4.97 -12.25 8.39
N LEU A 12 4.63 -11.99 9.68
CA LEU A 12 3.31 -11.52 10.08
C LEU A 12 3.00 -10.13 9.54
N LEU A 13 3.89 -9.15 9.76
CA LEU A 13 3.70 -7.78 9.29
C LEU A 13 3.62 -7.72 7.75
N HIS A 14 4.51 -8.43 7.08
CA HIS A 14 4.49 -8.51 5.62
C HIS A 14 3.24 -9.22 5.09
N GLY A 15 2.82 -10.32 5.71
CA GLY A 15 1.62 -11.05 5.33
C GLY A 15 0.35 -10.22 5.48
N LEU A 16 0.20 -9.51 6.61
CA LEU A 16 -0.92 -8.59 6.83
C LEU A 16 -0.92 -7.44 5.82
N THR A 17 0.24 -6.84 5.56
CA THR A 17 0.38 -5.77 4.56
C THR A 17 0.05 -6.29 3.16
N ALA A 18 0.56 -7.48 2.80
CA ALA A 18 0.31 -8.11 1.50
C ALA A 18 -1.17 -8.48 1.27
N LEU A 19 -1.93 -8.68 2.34
CA LEU A 19 -3.38 -8.89 2.29
C LEU A 19 -4.14 -7.56 2.21
N LEU A 20 -3.83 -6.62 3.10
CA LEU A 20 -4.60 -5.38 3.23
C LEU A 20 -4.35 -4.38 2.09
N VAL A 21 -3.13 -4.30 1.56
CA VAL A 21 -2.80 -3.38 0.46
C VAL A 21 -3.63 -3.66 -0.80
N PRO A 22 -3.73 -4.89 -1.33
CA PRO A 22 -4.61 -5.17 -2.47
C PRO A 22 -6.09 -4.87 -2.19
N LEU A 23 -6.59 -5.16 -0.99
CA LEU A 23 -7.97 -4.88 -0.61
C LEU A 23 -8.24 -3.37 -0.58
N ALA A 24 -7.37 -2.59 0.05
CA ALA A 24 -7.45 -1.13 0.05
C ALA A 24 -7.30 -0.56 -1.37
N TRP A 25 -6.37 -1.10 -2.17
CA TRP A 25 -6.14 -0.64 -3.53
C TRP A 25 -7.35 -0.90 -4.45
N LEU A 26 -7.92 -2.10 -4.39
CA LEU A 26 -9.09 -2.47 -5.21
C LEU A 26 -10.35 -1.71 -4.78
N SER A 27 -10.59 -1.56 -3.47
CA SER A 27 -11.72 -0.75 -2.98
C SER A 27 -11.57 0.72 -3.38
N GLY A 28 -10.35 1.27 -3.37
CA GLY A 28 -10.04 2.61 -3.88
C GLY A 28 -10.33 2.75 -5.39
N LEU A 29 -10.07 1.71 -6.19
CA LEU A 29 -10.44 1.67 -7.61
C LEU A 29 -11.95 1.76 -7.81
N VAL A 30 -12.73 1.07 -6.95
CA VAL A 30 -14.19 1.13 -7.01
C VAL A 30 -14.71 2.51 -6.59
N VAL A 31 -14.14 3.11 -5.52
CA VAL A 31 -14.45 4.50 -5.13
C VAL A 31 -14.18 5.44 -6.29
N TYR A 32 -13.02 5.34 -6.95
CA TYR A 32 -12.70 6.15 -8.12
C TYR A 32 -13.73 5.98 -9.25
N SER A 33 -14.22 4.75 -9.48
CA SER A 33 -15.21 4.48 -10.53
C SER A 33 -16.56 5.16 -10.28
N GLN A 34 -16.91 5.40 -9.00
CA GLN A 34 -18.18 6.01 -8.60
C GLN A 34 -18.11 7.54 -8.57
N TYR A 35 -17.01 8.12 -8.10
CA TYR A 35 -16.97 9.52 -7.67
C TYR A 35 -16.04 10.41 -8.47
N ASP A 36 -15.11 9.85 -9.27
CA ASP A 36 -14.15 10.67 -9.97
C ASP A 36 -13.97 10.27 -11.44
N GLY A 37 -13.69 11.26 -12.23
CA GLY A 37 -13.28 11.14 -13.62
C GLY A 37 -12.04 11.94 -13.94
N ARG A 38 -11.23 12.31 -12.90
CA ARG A 38 -10.10 13.24 -13.05
C ARG A 38 -9.04 12.75 -14.04
N TRP A 39 -8.79 11.46 -14.08
CA TRP A 39 -7.88 10.81 -15.04
C TRP A 39 -8.61 10.00 -16.11
N GLY A 40 -9.93 10.22 -16.23
CA GLY A 40 -10.82 9.48 -17.11
C GLY A 40 -11.83 8.64 -16.34
N ARG A 41 -12.96 8.36 -16.96
CA ARG A 41 -14.02 7.53 -16.36
C ARG A 41 -13.77 6.07 -16.64
N LEU A 42 -13.96 5.24 -15.62
CA LEU A 42 -13.93 3.80 -15.79
C LEU A 42 -15.27 3.32 -16.44
N PRO A 43 -15.22 2.25 -17.23
CA PRO A 43 -16.41 1.74 -17.94
C PRO A 43 -17.36 0.95 -17.02
N PHE A 44 -17.14 0.93 -15.72
CA PHE A 44 -17.96 0.22 -14.75
C PHE A 44 -18.14 1.04 -13.47
N THR A 45 -19.23 0.80 -12.78
CA THR A 45 -19.50 1.25 -11.42
C THR A 45 -20.11 0.09 -10.63
N LEU A 46 -19.75 -0.06 -9.36
CA LEU A 46 -20.33 -1.07 -8.48
C LEU A 46 -21.22 -0.37 -7.44
N PRO A 47 -22.47 -0.85 -7.20
CA PRO A 47 -23.33 -0.29 -6.16
C PRO A 47 -22.73 -0.56 -4.77
N GLY A 48 -23.07 0.28 -3.78
CA GLY A 48 -22.66 0.15 -2.40
C GLY A 48 -21.82 1.33 -1.91
N ASP A 49 -21.62 1.38 -0.59
CA ASP A 49 -20.80 2.41 0.05
C ASP A 49 -19.32 1.99 0.09
N TRP A 50 -18.65 2.23 -1.01
CA TRP A 50 -17.24 1.85 -1.16
C TRP A 50 -16.29 2.83 -0.50
N VAL A 51 -16.74 4.02 -0.14
CA VAL A 51 -15.94 4.99 0.65
C VAL A 51 -15.70 4.41 2.03
N ASP A 52 -16.73 3.90 2.69
CA ASP A 52 -16.63 3.27 4.02
C ASP A 52 -15.79 1.99 3.99
N VAL A 53 -15.97 1.16 2.95
CA VAL A 53 -15.16 -0.06 2.77
C VAL A 53 -13.68 0.29 2.58
N HIS A 54 -13.37 1.26 1.72
CA HIS A 54 -12.01 1.73 1.49
C HIS A 54 -11.39 2.34 2.76
N GLY A 55 -12.15 3.19 3.45
CA GLY A 55 -11.75 3.81 4.71
C GLY A 55 -11.46 2.77 5.80
N SER A 56 -12.28 1.70 5.88
CA SER A 56 -12.08 0.60 6.83
C SER A 56 -10.78 -0.15 6.58
N PHE A 57 -10.47 -0.49 5.32
CA PHE A 57 -9.17 -1.10 4.99
C PHE A 57 -8.00 -0.16 5.28
N GLY A 58 -8.16 1.14 5.01
CA GLY A 58 -7.18 2.16 5.36
C GLY A 58 -6.93 2.22 6.86
N ALA A 59 -7.98 2.24 7.67
CA ALA A 59 -7.90 2.26 9.14
C ALA A 59 -7.21 1.02 9.71
N LEU A 60 -7.51 -0.17 9.18
CA LEU A 60 -6.82 -1.41 9.56
C LEU A 60 -5.35 -1.43 9.13
N LEU A 61 -5.06 -0.85 7.97
CA LEU A 61 -3.70 -0.82 7.42
C LEU A 61 -2.76 0.12 8.20
N TRP A 62 -3.29 1.19 8.82
CA TRP A 62 -2.50 2.16 9.59
C TRP A 62 -1.63 1.53 10.68
N PRO A 63 -2.19 0.80 11.68
CA PRO A 63 -1.37 0.22 12.75
C PRO A 63 -0.37 -0.82 12.20
N VAL A 64 -0.77 -1.60 11.19
CA VAL A 64 0.12 -2.58 10.56
C VAL A 64 1.29 -1.90 9.87
N ALA A 65 1.03 -0.81 9.10
CA ALA A 65 2.06 -0.06 8.41
C ALA A 65 3.01 0.68 9.37
N LEU A 66 2.49 1.22 10.48
CA LEU A 66 3.31 1.84 11.52
C LEU A 66 4.27 0.82 12.15
N LEU A 67 3.77 -0.34 12.57
CA LEU A 67 4.59 -1.41 13.13
C LEU A 67 5.61 -1.93 12.10
N PHE A 68 5.20 -2.05 10.84
CA PHE A 68 6.10 -2.44 9.77
C PHE A 68 7.17 -1.37 9.52
N GLY A 69 6.83 -0.09 9.58
CA GLY A 69 7.78 1.03 9.51
C GLY A 69 8.80 0.97 10.64
N VAL A 70 8.36 0.82 11.89
CA VAL A 70 9.26 0.67 13.06
C VAL A 70 10.21 -0.50 12.86
N TYR A 71 9.71 -1.65 12.42
CA TYR A 71 10.55 -2.80 12.10
C TYR A 71 11.53 -2.50 10.97
N ALA A 72 11.07 -1.88 9.89
CA ALA A 72 11.86 -1.63 8.69
C ALA A 72 12.99 -0.62 8.94
N PHE A 73 12.75 0.44 9.70
CA PHE A 73 13.77 1.44 10.07
C PHE A 73 14.66 1.01 11.25
N GLY A 74 14.21 0.05 12.05
CA GLY A 74 14.96 -0.55 13.14
C GLY A 74 15.69 -1.83 12.70
N PRO A 75 15.26 -3.02 13.16
CA PRO A 75 15.94 -4.29 12.88
C PRO A 75 16.05 -4.62 11.38
N GLY A 76 15.10 -4.17 10.57
CA GLY A 76 15.03 -4.43 9.13
C GLY A 76 15.78 -3.46 8.24
N ARG A 77 16.44 -2.43 8.79
CA ARG A 77 16.99 -1.27 8.05
C ARG A 77 17.90 -1.63 6.87
N TRP A 78 18.64 -2.70 6.96
CA TRP A 78 19.54 -3.16 5.90
C TRP A 78 18.76 -3.60 4.63
N ARG A 79 17.50 -4.03 4.76
CA ARG A 79 16.63 -4.42 3.66
C ARG A 79 16.18 -3.22 2.83
N LEU A 80 16.10 -2.03 3.45
CA LEU A 80 15.73 -0.78 2.78
C LEU A 80 16.82 -0.25 1.83
N ARG A 81 18.06 -0.77 1.93
CA ARG A 81 19.11 -0.48 0.94
C ARG A 81 18.75 -0.98 -0.47
N GLN A 82 17.79 -1.87 -0.56
CA GLN A 82 17.29 -2.39 -1.83
C GLN A 82 16.06 -1.60 -2.24
N TRP A 83 16.13 -0.88 -3.35
CA TRP A 83 15.03 -0.07 -3.87
C TRP A 83 13.71 -0.85 -4.01
N GLY A 84 13.78 -2.12 -4.44
CA GLY A 84 12.61 -2.98 -4.52
C GLY A 84 11.87 -3.20 -3.19
N ASN A 85 12.52 -2.98 -2.04
CA ASN A 85 11.88 -3.02 -0.73
C ASN A 85 11.50 -1.63 -0.20
N ALA A 86 12.32 -0.62 -0.50
CA ALA A 86 12.09 0.74 -0.02
C ALA A 86 10.90 1.41 -0.73
N LEU A 87 10.79 1.26 -2.05
CA LEU A 87 9.74 1.90 -2.85
C LEU A 87 8.33 1.56 -2.40
N PRO A 88 7.94 0.28 -2.18
CA PRO A 88 6.60 -0.04 -1.69
C PRO A 88 6.31 0.58 -0.32
N LEU A 89 7.29 0.61 0.58
CA LEU A 89 7.10 1.20 1.91
C LEU A 89 6.90 2.71 1.84
N LEU A 90 7.68 3.41 1.00
CA LEU A 90 7.52 4.85 0.78
C LEU A 90 6.19 5.19 0.12
N ALA A 91 5.81 4.43 -0.92
CA ALA A 91 4.53 4.62 -1.59
C ALA A 91 3.35 4.34 -0.66
N LEU A 92 3.45 3.31 0.19
CA LEU A 92 2.45 3.01 1.22
C LEU A 92 2.33 4.14 2.24
N ALA A 93 3.46 4.67 2.73
CA ALA A 93 3.46 5.81 3.66
C ALA A 93 2.81 7.05 3.03
N LEU A 94 3.09 7.32 1.75
CA LEU A 94 2.46 8.42 1.00
C LEU A 94 0.95 8.21 0.84
N ALA A 95 0.52 6.99 0.50
CA ALA A 95 -0.89 6.65 0.33
C ALA A 95 -1.67 6.80 1.65
N LEU A 96 -1.13 6.26 2.76
CA LEU A 96 -1.74 6.39 4.07
C LEU A 96 -1.76 7.84 4.55
N GLY A 97 -0.63 8.55 4.44
CA GLY A 97 -0.53 9.95 4.86
C GLY A 97 -1.48 10.86 4.10
N SER A 98 -1.55 10.72 2.77
CA SER A 98 -2.49 11.50 1.95
C SER A 98 -3.95 11.12 2.20
N GLY A 99 -4.25 9.83 2.41
CA GLY A 99 -5.59 9.37 2.77
C GLY A 99 -6.04 9.94 4.13
N LYS A 100 -5.14 9.99 5.12
CA LYS A 100 -5.41 10.62 6.40
C LYS A 100 -5.62 12.13 6.24
N ALA A 101 -4.79 12.80 5.44
CA ALA A 101 -4.93 14.23 5.17
C ALA A 101 -6.30 14.58 4.58
N MET A 102 -6.87 13.72 3.74
CA MET A 102 -8.22 13.92 3.18
C MET A 102 -9.34 13.84 4.22
N GLN A 103 -9.09 13.28 5.41
CA GLN A 103 -10.06 13.21 6.51
C GLN A 103 -10.04 14.45 7.41
N GLU A 104 -9.00 15.29 7.32
CA GLU A 104 -8.84 16.47 8.15
C GLU A 104 -9.74 17.62 7.65
N ASP A 105 -10.55 18.19 8.54
CA ASP A 105 -11.55 19.19 8.17
C ASP A 105 -10.95 20.43 7.50
N TRP A 106 -9.79 20.91 7.97
CA TRP A 106 -9.10 22.06 7.38
C TRP A 106 -8.53 21.82 5.98
N LEU A 107 -8.44 20.54 5.54
CA LEU A 107 -8.03 20.14 4.18
C LEU A 107 -9.22 19.80 3.28
N ARG A 108 -10.45 19.83 3.81
CA ARG A 108 -11.65 19.52 3.03
C ARG A 108 -12.17 20.67 2.19
N GLU A 109 -11.67 21.88 2.42
CA GLU A 109 -12.15 23.08 1.73
C GLU A 109 -11.15 23.59 0.69
N GLY A 110 -11.68 24.11 -0.42
CA GLY A 110 -10.94 24.84 -1.44
C GLY A 110 -9.85 24.05 -2.17
N GLN A 111 -8.77 24.73 -2.51
CA GLN A 111 -7.67 24.18 -3.32
C GLN A 111 -6.88 23.09 -2.60
N LEU A 112 -6.82 23.11 -1.27
CA LEU A 112 -6.11 22.11 -0.48
C LEU A 112 -6.77 20.73 -0.59
N HIS A 113 -8.10 20.69 -0.67
CA HIS A 113 -8.82 19.45 -0.92
C HIS A 113 -8.42 18.82 -2.26
N HIS A 114 -8.36 19.62 -3.32
CA HIS A 114 -7.94 19.13 -4.64
C HIS A 114 -6.49 18.64 -4.65
N LEU A 115 -5.60 19.28 -3.92
CA LEU A 115 -4.21 18.86 -3.78
C LEU A 115 -4.08 17.53 -3.03
N ALA A 116 -4.73 17.40 -1.86
CA ALA A 116 -4.70 16.18 -1.05
C ALA A 116 -5.26 14.99 -1.83
N TYR A 117 -6.36 15.19 -2.54
CA TYR A 117 -6.96 14.16 -3.38
C TYR A 117 -6.06 13.76 -4.55
N SER A 118 -5.46 14.74 -5.26
CA SER A 118 -4.53 14.45 -6.37
C SER A 118 -3.30 13.70 -5.88
N LEU A 119 -2.80 14.06 -4.69
CA LEU A 119 -1.68 13.38 -4.05
C LEU A 119 -2.05 11.93 -3.70
N HIS A 120 -3.26 11.70 -3.18
CA HIS A 120 -3.73 10.36 -2.85
C HIS A 120 -3.88 9.47 -4.10
N LEU A 121 -4.46 9.99 -5.18
CA LEU A 121 -4.54 9.27 -6.46
C LEU A 121 -3.15 8.93 -7.02
N THR A 122 -2.23 9.89 -6.94
CA THR A 122 -0.84 9.68 -7.38
C THR A 122 -0.16 8.60 -6.51
N ALA A 123 -0.35 8.65 -5.20
CA ALA A 123 0.18 7.65 -4.27
C ALA A 123 -0.41 6.25 -4.52
N TRP A 124 -1.71 6.17 -4.85
CA TRP A 124 -2.39 4.94 -5.23
C TRP A 124 -1.74 4.30 -6.47
N LEU A 125 -1.44 5.09 -7.51
CA LEU A 125 -0.75 4.61 -8.71
C LEU A 125 0.70 4.21 -8.41
N LEU A 126 1.44 5.04 -7.68
CA LEU A 126 2.83 4.77 -7.29
C LEU A 126 2.95 3.49 -6.45
N LEU A 127 1.97 3.23 -5.58
CA LEU A 127 1.94 2.01 -4.78
C LEU A 127 1.82 0.76 -5.67
N ALA A 128 0.94 0.77 -6.67
CA ALA A 128 0.81 -0.34 -7.62
C ALA A 128 2.12 -0.57 -8.40
N LEU A 129 2.74 0.49 -8.90
CA LEU A 129 4.02 0.41 -9.62
C LEU A 129 5.15 -0.09 -8.70
N ALA A 130 5.22 0.40 -7.47
CA ALA A 130 6.23 -0.01 -6.49
C ALA A 130 6.08 -1.48 -6.10
N VAL A 131 4.84 -1.97 -5.91
CA VAL A 131 4.56 -3.39 -5.66
C VAL A 131 4.96 -4.24 -6.88
N ALA A 132 4.65 -3.80 -8.09
CA ALA A 132 5.07 -4.50 -9.31
C ALA A 132 6.61 -4.61 -9.41
N VAL A 133 7.32 -3.51 -9.16
CA VAL A 133 8.80 -3.50 -9.10
C VAL A 133 9.32 -4.44 -8.02
N HIS A 134 8.69 -4.45 -6.85
CA HIS A 134 9.04 -5.36 -5.75
C HIS A 134 8.92 -6.83 -6.19
N LEU A 135 7.79 -7.23 -6.76
CA LEU A 135 7.54 -8.59 -7.21
C LEU A 135 8.52 -9.01 -8.32
N VAL A 136 8.72 -8.15 -9.32
CA VAL A 136 9.70 -8.41 -10.40
C VAL A 136 11.11 -8.58 -9.83
N THR A 137 11.49 -7.73 -8.88
CA THR A 137 12.82 -7.80 -8.23
C THR A 137 12.99 -9.10 -7.46
N LEU A 138 11.96 -9.54 -6.73
CA LEU A 138 11.96 -10.80 -6.00
C LEU A 138 12.09 -12.00 -6.96
N LEU A 139 11.29 -12.01 -8.03
CA LEU A 139 11.30 -13.08 -9.02
C LEU A 139 12.66 -13.19 -9.73
N ARG A 140 13.29 -12.06 -10.06
CA ARG A 140 14.61 -12.03 -10.69
C ARG A 140 15.74 -12.50 -9.77
N ARG A 141 15.62 -12.27 -8.44
CA ARG A 141 16.69 -12.60 -7.47
C ARG A 141 16.60 -14.01 -6.92
N GLY A 142 15.44 -14.56 -6.73
CA GLY A 142 15.27 -15.85 -6.05
C GLY A 142 14.07 -16.66 -6.51
N GLY A 143 13.32 -16.15 -7.50
CA GLY A 143 12.16 -16.84 -8.07
C GLY A 143 11.06 -17.15 -7.05
N TRP A 144 10.22 -18.11 -7.39
CA TRP A 144 9.13 -18.59 -6.54
C TRP A 144 9.55 -19.02 -5.13
N PRO A 145 10.72 -19.70 -4.92
CA PRO A 145 11.12 -20.07 -3.56
C PRO A 145 11.31 -18.89 -2.62
N LEU A 146 11.83 -17.76 -3.11
CA LEU A 146 12.00 -16.55 -2.30
C LEU A 146 10.64 -15.91 -1.96
N LEU A 147 9.74 -15.83 -2.91
CA LEU A 147 8.40 -15.31 -2.71
C LEU A 147 7.64 -16.15 -1.68
N LEU A 148 7.70 -17.48 -1.79
CA LEU A 148 7.05 -18.39 -0.84
C LEU A 148 7.71 -18.45 0.54
N SER A 149 8.97 -17.97 0.68
CA SER A 149 9.66 -17.97 1.98
C SER A 149 8.98 -17.06 3.04
N MET A 150 8.17 -16.11 2.61
CA MET A 150 7.38 -15.26 3.50
C MET A 150 6.10 -15.93 3.99
N LEU A 151 5.64 -17.01 3.32
CA LEU A 151 4.41 -17.74 3.64
C LEU A 151 4.67 -19.07 4.38
N LYS A 152 5.90 -19.56 4.32
CA LYS A 152 6.26 -20.86 4.92
C LYS A 152 6.95 -20.64 6.26
N ARG A 153 6.40 -21.25 7.30
CA ARG A 153 7.03 -21.42 8.60
C ARG A 153 8.16 -22.45 8.53
#